data_b0864c33af3cecba40f89f272d4129f2
#
_entry.id   b0864c33af3cecba40f89f272d4129f2
#
_cell.length_a   1.000
_cell.length_b   1.000
_cell.length_c   1.000
_cell.angle_alpha   90.00
_cell.angle_beta   90.00
_cell.angle_gamma   90.00
#
_symmetry.space_group_name_H-M   'P 1'
#
loop_
_entity.id
_entity.type
_entity.pdbx_description
1 polymer ?
#
loop_
_entity_poly.entity_id
_entity_poly.type
_entity_poly.pdbx_seq_one_letter_code
_entity_poly.pdbx_strand_id
1 'polypeptide(L)'
;MYDVIVVGGGNAACAAAVSARENGAKRVVLLEKAPKEQRGGNTHFSGAIFRFMFNEVEELDRFVPNAEEEYPGFHAGVPKYPREAFREDLMRVTEGKSDPELADLLIDASYDTTCWMQDVGKHEFELARSVMGIKVGNQYKWPRGAIVRTVHEGVGLSATWFKTVEAMGIEVHYEAHVLELTQGESGRVNGVVVRGKDGLQRLEGKAVVLACGGFETNPAWRTHYLGQEWGHAKVRGSNFNYGDGLKMALDIGAMPWGHWGGCHATPIVAEAPDYGVRNLTDKTNRLSYPYGVMLNVEGKRWIDEGVDFNAFTYAKYGGLILKQPKGVVYQIFDSKVVDMLEPRYQTSEPFRSDTLEGLVKQLQLDQKQALRTLEDYNEAAGRGGPFNPAGLDRLHTEDLHPPKTNWAQKLDTPPYLCWAVTGGITFTFGGLKINQDTQVISSGWKPIEGLYCAGEMVGGLFHYNYALGTGLMSGSVFGRIAGRSAARS
;
A
#
# COMPACT_ATOMS: atom_id res chain seq x y z
N MET A 1 -2.29 -35.24 -5.86
CA MET A 1 -2.52 -34.12 -6.80
C MET A 1 -3.57 -33.18 -6.21
N TYR A 2 -3.31 -31.87 -6.16
CA TYR A 2 -4.24 -30.83 -5.75
C TYR A 2 -5.08 -30.36 -6.94
N ASP A 3 -6.26 -29.77 -6.68
CA ASP A 3 -6.99 -29.04 -7.71
C ASP A 3 -6.34 -27.67 -7.92
N VAL A 4 -6.02 -26.96 -6.81
CA VAL A 4 -5.36 -25.65 -6.88
C VAL A 4 -4.22 -25.57 -5.85
N ILE A 5 -3.05 -25.12 -6.28
CA ILE A 5 -1.91 -24.77 -5.43
C ILE A 5 -1.82 -23.24 -5.42
N VAL A 6 -1.89 -22.63 -4.24
CA VAL A 6 -1.72 -21.18 -4.06
C VAL A 6 -0.38 -20.92 -3.40
N VAL A 7 0.46 -20.08 -4.00
CA VAL A 7 1.79 -19.73 -3.50
C VAL A 7 1.74 -18.35 -2.87
N GLY A 8 2.00 -18.29 -1.56
CA GLY A 8 1.94 -17.09 -0.72
C GLY A 8 0.88 -17.20 0.37
N GLY A 9 0.90 -16.30 1.36
CA GLY A 9 -0.04 -16.25 2.49
C GLY A 9 -0.54 -14.83 2.80
N GLY A 10 -0.45 -13.91 1.84
CA GLY A 10 -1.01 -12.57 1.93
C GLY A 10 -2.49 -12.51 1.54
N ASN A 11 -3.07 -11.31 1.55
CA ASN A 11 -4.47 -11.03 1.20
C ASN A 11 -4.88 -11.67 -0.14
N ALA A 12 -4.09 -11.49 -1.20
CA ALA A 12 -4.39 -12.05 -2.52
C ALA A 12 -4.38 -13.59 -2.53
N ALA A 13 -3.43 -14.21 -1.83
CA ALA A 13 -3.33 -15.66 -1.73
C ALA A 13 -4.51 -16.27 -0.97
N CYS A 14 -4.86 -15.69 0.18
CA CYS A 14 -6.02 -16.15 0.95
C CYS A 14 -7.32 -15.96 0.17
N ALA A 15 -7.51 -14.81 -0.50
CA ALA A 15 -8.66 -14.58 -1.37
C ALA A 15 -8.75 -15.62 -2.50
N ALA A 16 -7.60 -15.95 -3.14
CA ALA A 16 -7.56 -16.99 -4.18
C ALA A 16 -7.91 -18.38 -3.64
N ALA A 17 -7.35 -18.77 -2.49
CA ALA A 17 -7.60 -20.07 -1.89
C ALA A 17 -9.07 -20.26 -1.48
N VAL A 18 -9.64 -19.23 -0.81
CA VAL A 18 -11.06 -19.21 -0.41
C VAL A 18 -11.98 -19.27 -1.64
N SER A 19 -11.70 -18.44 -2.65
CA SER A 19 -12.47 -18.41 -3.88
C SER A 19 -12.37 -19.71 -4.67
N ALA A 20 -11.19 -20.34 -4.74
CA ALA A 20 -11.05 -21.64 -5.37
C ALA A 20 -11.91 -22.71 -4.67
N ARG A 21 -11.89 -22.74 -3.35
CA ARG A 21 -12.66 -23.67 -2.53
C ARG A 21 -14.17 -23.48 -2.70
N GLU A 22 -14.62 -22.21 -2.70
CA GLU A 22 -16.03 -21.82 -2.92
C GLU A 22 -16.53 -22.23 -4.32
N ASN A 23 -15.66 -22.18 -5.34
CA ASN A 23 -15.97 -22.52 -6.72
C ASN A 23 -15.73 -24.01 -7.07
N GLY A 24 -15.64 -24.88 -6.07
CA GLY A 24 -15.71 -26.33 -6.23
C GLY A 24 -14.39 -27.08 -6.24
N ALA A 25 -13.24 -26.40 -6.09
CA ALA A 25 -11.96 -27.10 -5.89
C ALA A 25 -12.00 -27.87 -4.56
N LYS A 26 -11.80 -29.19 -4.62
CA LYS A 26 -11.89 -30.06 -3.44
C LYS A 26 -10.60 -30.09 -2.63
N ARG A 27 -9.46 -30.06 -3.30
CA ARG A 27 -8.12 -30.08 -2.68
C ARG A 27 -7.37 -28.80 -3.04
N VAL A 28 -7.37 -27.87 -2.10
CA VAL A 28 -6.63 -26.59 -2.21
C VAL A 28 -5.54 -26.57 -1.15
N VAL A 29 -4.32 -26.19 -1.54
CA VAL A 29 -3.20 -25.98 -0.62
C VAL A 29 -2.66 -24.57 -0.77
N LEU A 30 -2.35 -23.93 0.38
CA LEU A 30 -1.68 -22.66 0.46
C LEU A 30 -0.25 -22.87 0.98
N LEU A 31 0.75 -22.42 0.22
CA LEU A 31 2.16 -22.60 0.51
C LEU A 31 2.76 -21.25 0.96
N GLU A 32 3.02 -21.11 2.25
CA GLU A 32 3.61 -19.93 2.85
C GLU A 32 5.09 -20.15 3.21
N LYS A 33 5.95 -19.29 2.69
CA LYS A 33 7.40 -19.34 2.94
C LYS A 33 7.76 -19.01 4.39
N ALA A 34 7.00 -18.10 5.01
CA ALA A 34 7.22 -17.71 6.40
C ALA A 34 6.80 -18.81 7.39
N PRO A 35 7.39 -18.85 8.59
CA PRO A 35 6.84 -19.63 9.69
C PRO A 35 5.46 -19.09 10.10
N LYS A 36 4.67 -19.93 10.77
CA LYS A 36 3.27 -19.62 11.14
C LYS A 36 3.12 -18.28 11.88
N GLU A 37 4.05 -17.98 12.77
CA GLU A 37 4.06 -16.77 13.60
C GLU A 37 4.34 -15.50 12.78
N GLN A 38 4.93 -15.64 11.58
CA GLN A 38 5.28 -14.55 10.68
C GLN A 38 4.44 -14.52 9.40
N ARG A 39 3.39 -15.36 9.32
CA ARG A 39 2.47 -15.45 8.18
C ARG A 39 1.76 -14.12 7.89
N GLY A 40 1.24 -13.98 6.68
CA GLY A 40 0.41 -12.86 6.26
C GLY A 40 1.10 -11.86 5.34
N GLY A 41 2.40 -12.00 5.07
CA GLY A 41 3.13 -11.10 4.17
C GLY A 41 2.92 -9.63 4.50
N ASN A 42 2.94 -8.75 3.52
CA ASN A 42 2.73 -7.31 3.69
C ASN A 42 1.32 -6.95 4.16
N THR A 43 0.34 -7.84 4.00
CA THR A 43 -1.02 -7.65 4.51
C THR A 43 -1.03 -7.37 6.01
N HIS A 44 -0.25 -8.13 6.78
CA HIS A 44 -0.15 -7.96 8.23
C HIS A 44 0.36 -6.56 8.64
N PHE A 45 1.21 -5.95 7.81
CA PHE A 45 1.84 -4.65 8.08
C PHE A 45 1.06 -3.47 7.50
N SER A 46 -0.14 -3.70 6.95
CA SER A 46 -0.95 -2.66 6.32
C SER A 46 -1.90 -1.98 7.31
N GLY A 47 -2.32 -0.75 6.99
CA GLY A 47 -3.44 -0.11 7.67
C GLY A 47 -4.81 -0.69 7.29
N ALA A 48 -4.83 -1.72 6.45
CA ALA A 48 -6.00 -2.47 5.96
C ALA A 48 -7.15 -1.62 5.42
N ILE A 49 -6.83 -0.47 4.84
CA ILE A 49 -7.81 0.43 4.21
C ILE A 49 -8.11 -0.09 2.81
N PHE A 50 -9.40 -0.13 2.46
CA PHE A 50 -9.90 -0.55 1.16
C PHE A 50 -10.49 0.62 0.39
N ARG A 51 -10.15 0.71 -0.90
CA ARG A 51 -10.75 1.66 -1.84
C ARG A 51 -11.65 0.88 -2.78
N PHE A 52 -12.94 1.21 -2.79
CA PHE A 52 -13.94 0.61 -3.68
C PHE A 52 -14.97 1.66 -4.10
N MET A 53 -15.61 1.42 -5.23
CA MET A 53 -16.65 2.32 -5.70
C MET A 53 -17.95 2.12 -4.91
N PHE A 54 -18.72 3.19 -4.76
CA PHE A 54 -20.11 3.20 -4.29
C PHE A 54 -20.85 4.40 -4.91
N ASN A 55 -22.10 4.21 -5.27
CA ASN A 55 -22.91 5.24 -5.92
C ASN A 55 -23.62 6.12 -4.89
N GLU A 56 -24.10 5.50 -3.81
CA GLU A 56 -24.75 6.18 -2.70
C GLU A 56 -23.99 5.90 -1.40
N VAL A 57 -23.92 6.92 -0.52
CA VAL A 57 -23.13 6.82 0.72
C VAL A 57 -23.74 5.80 1.66
N GLU A 58 -25.04 5.59 1.60
CA GLU A 58 -25.79 4.60 2.37
C GLU A 58 -25.36 3.15 2.07
N GLU A 59 -24.72 2.89 0.92
CA GLU A 59 -24.12 1.59 0.62
C GLU A 59 -23.00 1.23 1.61
N LEU A 60 -22.38 2.23 2.27
CA LEU A 60 -21.38 2.01 3.31
C LEU A 60 -21.98 1.49 4.63
N ASP A 61 -23.28 1.68 4.88
CA ASP A 61 -23.95 1.21 6.10
C ASP A 61 -23.89 -0.31 6.23
N ARG A 62 -23.75 -1.02 5.10
CA ARG A 62 -23.48 -2.46 5.10
C ARG A 62 -22.23 -2.82 5.89
N PHE A 63 -21.18 -2.01 5.79
CA PHE A 63 -19.87 -2.28 6.39
C PHE A 63 -19.71 -1.61 7.75
N VAL A 64 -20.34 -0.46 7.93
CA VAL A 64 -20.24 0.40 9.12
C VAL A 64 -21.64 0.92 9.54
N PRO A 65 -22.53 0.03 9.99
CA PRO A 65 -23.97 0.34 10.17
C PRO A 65 -24.24 1.45 11.20
N ASN A 66 -23.33 1.69 12.13
CA ASN A 66 -23.51 2.69 13.18
C ASN A 66 -22.80 4.02 12.86
N ALA A 67 -22.31 4.19 11.62
CA ALA A 67 -21.47 5.34 11.28
C ALA A 67 -22.16 6.68 11.43
N GLU A 68 -23.44 6.80 11.03
CA GLU A 68 -24.21 8.04 11.19
C GLU A 68 -24.57 8.32 12.66
N GLU A 69 -24.80 7.28 13.48
CA GLU A 69 -25.08 7.41 14.92
C GLU A 69 -23.83 7.85 15.69
N GLU A 70 -22.68 7.22 15.40
CA GLU A 70 -21.38 7.52 16.05
C GLU A 70 -20.79 8.87 15.59
N TYR A 71 -21.05 9.24 14.34
CA TYR A 71 -20.52 10.45 13.69
C TYR A 71 -21.65 11.21 12.98
N PRO A 72 -22.50 11.95 13.71
CA PRO A 72 -23.62 12.67 13.12
C PRO A 72 -23.21 13.56 11.94
N GLY A 73 -23.87 13.37 10.82
CA GLY A 73 -23.55 14.01 9.54
C GLY A 73 -22.53 13.22 8.70
N PHE A 74 -22.29 11.94 9.02
CA PHE A 74 -21.39 11.07 8.25
C PHE A 74 -21.83 10.99 6.79
N HIS A 75 -23.08 10.65 6.50
CA HIS A 75 -23.61 10.56 5.13
C HIS A 75 -23.44 11.87 4.35
N ALA A 76 -23.69 13.02 5.00
CA ALA A 76 -23.49 14.32 4.37
C ALA A 76 -22.01 14.74 4.26
N GLY A 77 -21.12 14.13 5.06
CA GLY A 77 -19.69 14.42 5.12
C GLY A 77 -18.83 13.56 4.19
N VAL A 78 -19.40 12.50 3.60
CA VAL A 78 -18.70 11.56 2.71
C VAL A 78 -19.05 11.86 1.26
N PRO A 79 -18.08 12.17 0.39
CA PRO A 79 -18.35 12.30 -1.04
C PRO A 79 -18.68 10.93 -1.67
N LYS A 80 -19.68 10.92 -2.58
CA LYS A 80 -19.94 9.75 -3.43
C LYS A 80 -18.68 9.36 -4.20
N TYR A 81 -18.53 8.07 -4.45
CA TYR A 81 -17.37 7.54 -5.16
C TYR A 81 -17.77 6.54 -6.25
N PRO A 82 -18.50 7.04 -7.29
CA PRO A 82 -18.91 6.19 -8.39
C PRO A 82 -17.70 5.73 -9.24
N ARG A 83 -17.98 4.83 -10.18
CA ARG A 83 -17.01 4.23 -11.09
C ARG A 83 -16.06 5.26 -11.73
N GLU A 84 -16.64 6.35 -12.24
CA GLU A 84 -15.88 7.40 -12.94
C GLU A 84 -14.92 8.13 -12.01
N ALA A 85 -15.32 8.39 -10.77
CA ALA A 85 -14.46 9.05 -9.77
C ALA A 85 -13.28 8.15 -9.38
N PHE A 86 -13.51 6.84 -9.22
CA PHE A 86 -12.42 5.91 -8.95
C PHE A 86 -11.46 5.81 -10.14
N ARG A 87 -12.00 5.74 -11.36
CA ARG A 87 -11.19 5.70 -12.58
C ARG A 87 -10.38 6.98 -12.77
N GLU A 88 -10.98 8.14 -12.52
CA GLU A 88 -10.29 9.43 -12.54
C GLU A 88 -9.11 9.46 -11.56
N ASP A 89 -9.33 9.08 -10.30
CA ASP A 89 -8.27 9.04 -9.30
C ASP A 89 -7.13 8.09 -9.68
N LEU A 90 -7.46 6.87 -10.12
CA LEU A 90 -6.45 5.88 -10.52
C LEU A 90 -5.63 6.37 -11.72
N MET A 91 -6.28 6.88 -12.76
CA MET A 91 -5.59 7.41 -13.94
C MET A 91 -4.78 8.67 -13.60
N ARG A 92 -5.27 9.54 -12.76
CA ARG A 92 -4.57 10.75 -12.33
C ARG A 92 -3.27 10.44 -11.60
N VAL A 93 -3.30 9.53 -10.59
CA VAL A 93 -2.10 9.20 -9.82
C VAL A 93 -1.09 8.38 -10.60
N THR A 94 -1.52 7.66 -11.62
CA THR A 94 -0.66 6.88 -12.51
C THR A 94 -0.29 7.61 -13.81
N GLU A 95 -0.64 8.89 -13.92
CA GLU A 95 -0.39 9.73 -15.10
C GLU A 95 -0.91 9.10 -16.41
N GLY A 96 -2.06 8.42 -16.34
CA GLY A 96 -2.70 7.72 -17.45
C GLY A 96 -2.00 6.43 -17.89
N LYS A 97 -1.03 5.92 -17.11
CA LYS A 97 -0.24 4.73 -17.45
C LYS A 97 -0.80 3.42 -16.88
N SER A 98 -1.82 3.46 -16.04
CA SER A 98 -2.52 2.24 -15.61
C SER A 98 -3.11 1.52 -16.83
N ASP A 99 -2.97 0.18 -16.86
CA ASP A 99 -3.62 -0.65 -17.88
C ASP A 99 -5.14 -0.48 -17.73
N PRO A 100 -5.84 0.04 -18.77
CA PRO A 100 -7.24 0.41 -18.67
C PRO A 100 -8.16 -0.81 -18.45
N GLU A 101 -7.84 -1.98 -19.01
CA GLU A 101 -8.64 -3.19 -18.82
C GLU A 101 -8.53 -3.71 -17.37
N LEU A 102 -7.33 -3.70 -16.80
CA LEU A 102 -7.13 -4.08 -15.40
C LEU A 102 -7.74 -3.06 -14.43
N ALA A 103 -7.65 -1.77 -14.75
CA ALA A 103 -8.27 -0.71 -13.97
C ALA A 103 -9.79 -0.86 -13.94
N ASP A 104 -10.41 -1.05 -15.08
CA ASP A 104 -11.86 -1.22 -15.21
C ASP A 104 -12.32 -2.50 -14.50
N LEU A 105 -11.62 -3.63 -14.67
CA LEU A 105 -11.91 -4.89 -13.97
C LEU A 105 -11.83 -4.73 -12.44
N LEU A 106 -10.80 -4.05 -11.94
CA LEU A 106 -10.65 -3.76 -10.51
C LEU A 106 -11.82 -2.93 -9.98
N ILE A 107 -12.13 -1.83 -10.67
CA ILE A 107 -13.15 -0.87 -10.24
C ILE A 107 -14.53 -1.55 -10.22
N ASP A 108 -14.90 -2.19 -11.31
CA ASP A 108 -16.22 -2.82 -11.48
C ASP A 108 -16.47 -3.95 -10.48
N ALA A 109 -15.42 -4.70 -10.09
CA ALA A 109 -15.52 -5.78 -9.11
C ALA A 109 -15.30 -5.34 -7.65
N SER A 110 -14.94 -4.08 -7.38
CA SER A 110 -14.45 -3.66 -6.07
C SER A 110 -15.51 -3.74 -4.97
N TYR A 111 -16.71 -3.21 -5.20
CA TYR A 111 -17.78 -3.24 -4.22
C TYR A 111 -18.24 -4.67 -3.90
N ASP A 112 -18.53 -5.46 -4.94
CA ASP A 112 -18.95 -6.86 -4.78
C ASP A 112 -17.89 -7.72 -4.10
N THR A 113 -16.61 -7.41 -4.33
CA THR A 113 -15.53 -8.11 -3.64
C THR A 113 -15.46 -7.72 -2.16
N THR A 114 -15.73 -6.46 -1.81
CA THR A 114 -15.82 -6.05 -0.40
C THR A 114 -16.99 -6.73 0.31
N CYS A 115 -18.16 -6.83 -0.35
CA CYS A 115 -19.29 -7.61 0.14
C CYS A 115 -18.92 -9.09 0.34
N TRP A 116 -18.25 -9.69 -0.63
CA TRP A 116 -17.77 -11.06 -0.54
C TRP A 116 -16.76 -11.28 0.59
N MET A 117 -15.87 -10.34 0.83
CA MET A 117 -14.95 -10.37 1.97
C MET A 117 -15.69 -10.40 3.31
N GLN A 118 -16.82 -9.69 3.43
CA GLN A 118 -17.67 -9.72 4.61
C GLN A 118 -18.44 -11.05 4.71
N ASP A 119 -19.10 -11.48 3.63
CA ASP A 119 -20.02 -12.62 3.65
C ASP A 119 -19.29 -13.97 3.72
N VAL A 120 -18.28 -14.15 2.89
CA VAL A 120 -17.51 -15.40 2.73
C VAL A 120 -16.20 -15.33 3.50
N GLY A 121 -15.44 -14.23 3.35
CA GLY A 121 -14.18 -13.98 4.03
C GLY A 121 -14.33 -13.76 5.54
N LYS A 122 -15.54 -13.45 6.02
CA LYS A 122 -15.88 -13.16 7.43
C LYS A 122 -15.16 -11.94 8.02
N HIS A 123 -14.78 -11.00 7.15
CA HIS A 123 -14.17 -9.75 7.60
C HIS A 123 -15.21 -8.79 8.18
N GLU A 124 -14.84 -8.18 9.29
CA GLU A 124 -15.54 -7.05 9.88
C GLU A 124 -14.83 -5.77 9.48
N PHE A 125 -15.62 -4.71 9.24
CA PHE A 125 -15.12 -3.42 8.82
C PHE A 125 -15.42 -2.33 9.85
N GLU A 126 -14.56 -1.32 9.88
CA GLU A 126 -14.71 -0.11 10.67
C GLU A 126 -14.32 1.12 9.86
N LEU A 127 -14.68 2.33 10.31
CA LEU A 127 -14.20 3.56 9.70
C LEU A 127 -12.69 3.72 9.93
N ALA A 128 -11.96 4.05 8.89
CA ALA A 128 -10.53 4.39 8.97
C ALA A 128 -10.31 5.79 9.59
N ARG A 129 -11.06 6.11 10.65
CA ARG A 129 -11.17 7.46 11.24
C ARG A 129 -9.84 8.08 11.62
N SER A 130 -8.99 7.31 12.29
CA SER A 130 -7.70 7.83 12.82
C SER A 130 -6.71 8.26 11.73
N VAL A 131 -6.93 7.82 10.49
CA VAL A 131 -6.03 8.07 9.35
C VAL A 131 -6.70 8.91 8.28
N MET A 132 -8.01 8.72 8.06
CA MET A 132 -8.76 9.33 6.97
C MET A 132 -9.80 10.36 7.44
N GLY A 133 -10.26 10.30 8.68
CA GLY A 133 -11.22 11.24 9.22
C GLY A 133 -10.56 12.59 9.56
N ILE A 134 -11.01 13.67 8.95
CA ILE A 134 -10.51 15.03 9.21
C ILE A 134 -11.54 15.76 10.05
N LYS A 135 -11.17 16.11 11.29
CA LYS A 135 -12.06 16.83 12.20
C LYS A 135 -12.10 18.32 11.84
N VAL A 136 -13.29 18.83 11.56
CA VAL A 136 -13.54 20.26 11.29
C VAL A 136 -14.66 20.73 12.23
N GLY A 137 -14.31 21.50 13.24
CA GLY A 137 -15.24 21.84 14.32
C GLY A 137 -15.70 20.58 15.07
N ASN A 138 -17.01 20.35 15.12
CA ASN A 138 -17.61 19.18 15.76
C ASN A 138 -17.95 18.04 14.79
N GLN A 139 -17.60 18.16 13.51
CA GLN A 139 -17.90 17.17 12.48
C GLN A 139 -16.62 16.55 11.91
N TYR A 140 -16.75 15.34 11.37
CA TYR A 140 -15.73 14.72 10.56
C TYR A 140 -16.06 14.93 9.08
N LYS A 141 -15.03 15.23 8.30
CA LYS A 141 -15.03 15.20 6.83
C LYS A 141 -14.16 14.03 6.39
N TRP A 142 -14.52 13.44 5.28
CA TRP A 142 -13.89 12.24 4.77
C TRP A 142 -13.40 12.47 3.34
N PRO A 143 -12.22 11.94 2.99
CA PRO A 143 -11.80 11.94 1.60
C PRO A 143 -12.66 10.97 0.80
N ARG A 144 -12.70 11.13 -0.50
CA ARG A 144 -13.44 10.20 -1.35
C ARG A 144 -12.76 8.84 -1.46
N GLY A 145 -13.51 7.76 -1.34
CA GLY A 145 -13.16 6.39 -1.73
C GLY A 145 -12.55 5.49 -0.68
N ALA A 146 -11.51 5.90 0.04
CA ALA A 146 -10.78 5.03 0.99
C ALA A 146 -11.22 5.32 2.44
N ILE A 147 -12.42 4.90 2.82
CA ILE A 147 -13.07 5.30 4.08
C ILE A 147 -13.10 4.18 5.10
N VAL A 148 -13.24 2.94 4.66
CA VAL A 148 -13.32 1.77 5.54
C VAL A 148 -12.04 0.96 5.56
N ARG A 149 -11.81 0.30 6.68
CA ARG A 149 -10.73 -0.68 6.87
C ARG A 149 -11.27 -1.89 7.62
N THR A 150 -10.52 -2.99 7.60
CA THR A 150 -10.87 -4.12 8.46
C THR A 150 -10.56 -3.80 9.93
N VAL A 151 -11.38 -4.34 10.83
CA VAL A 151 -11.18 -4.26 12.28
C VAL A 151 -9.81 -4.83 12.65
N HIS A 152 -9.09 -4.14 13.52
CA HIS A 152 -7.69 -4.43 13.88
C HIS A 152 -6.69 -4.33 12.71
N GLU A 153 -6.99 -3.56 11.67
CA GLU A 153 -6.06 -3.25 10.59
C GLU A 153 -5.51 -4.52 9.88
N GLY A 154 -4.26 -4.49 9.42
CA GLY A 154 -3.62 -5.61 8.73
C GLY A 154 -3.46 -6.87 9.58
N VAL A 155 -3.35 -6.71 10.90
CA VAL A 155 -3.32 -7.84 11.84
C VAL A 155 -4.66 -8.59 11.81
N GLY A 156 -5.77 -7.84 11.92
CA GLY A 156 -7.12 -8.41 11.85
C GLY A 156 -7.43 -9.00 10.48
N LEU A 157 -7.09 -8.27 9.40
CA LEU A 157 -7.24 -8.75 8.02
C LEU A 157 -6.55 -10.10 7.82
N SER A 158 -5.28 -10.21 8.20
CA SER A 158 -4.51 -11.44 8.07
C SER A 158 -5.07 -12.57 8.95
N ALA A 159 -5.39 -12.28 10.21
CA ALA A 159 -5.92 -13.27 11.15
C ALA A 159 -7.27 -13.85 10.68
N THR A 160 -8.18 -13.00 10.21
CA THR A 160 -9.50 -13.41 9.70
C THR A 160 -9.36 -14.25 8.43
N TRP A 161 -8.48 -13.87 7.50
CA TRP A 161 -8.22 -14.69 6.32
C TRP A 161 -7.76 -16.09 6.69
N PHE A 162 -6.77 -16.26 7.57
CA PHE A 162 -6.30 -17.59 7.95
C PHE A 162 -7.37 -18.38 8.71
N LYS A 163 -8.19 -17.74 9.54
CA LYS A 163 -9.35 -18.38 10.20
C LYS A 163 -10.34 -18.92 9.17
N THR A 164 -10.64 -18.16 8.11
CA THR A 164 -11.54 -18.58 7.03
C THR A 164 -10.93 -19.71 6.21
N VAL A 165 -9.65 -19.62 5.83
CA VAL A 165 -8.89 -20.66 5.11
C VAL A 165 -8.93 -21.98 5.89
N GLU A 166 -8.63 -21.94 7.19
CA GLU A 166 -8.65 -23.13 8.07
C GLU A 166 -10.07 -23.69 8.23
N ALA A 167 -11.09 -22.84 8.40
CA ALA A 167 -12.49 -23.24 8.53
C ALA A 167 -13.06 -23.90 7.27
N MET A 168 -12.56 -23.55 6.08
CA MET A 168 -12.94 -24.17 4.81
C MET A 168 -12.16 -25.47 4.50
N GLY A 169 -11.29 -25.92 5.41
CA GLY A 169 -10.49 -27.12 5.24
C GLY A 169 -9.41 -27.02 4.16
N ILE A 170 -8.93 -25.81 3.90
CA ILE A 170 -7.80 -25.56 3.00
C ILE A 170 -6.50 -25.90 3.74
N GLU A 171 -5.66 -26.74 3.13
CA GLU A 171 -4.36 -27.11 3.69
C GLU A 171 -3.43 -25.87 3.67
N VAL A 172 -2.71 -25.61 4.78
CA VAL A 172 -1.70 -24.54 4.85
C VAL A 172 -0.37 -25.14 5.26
N HIS A 173 0.62 -25.01 4.38
CA HIS A 173 1.99 -25.41 4.67
C HIS A 173 2.84 -24.16 4.93
N TYR A 174 3.38 -24.07 6.14
CA TYR A 174 4.33 -23.02 6.54
C TYR A 174 5.77 -23.48 6.33
N GLU A 175 6.70 -22.52 6.25
CA GLU A 175 8.12 -22.79 5.94
C GLU A 175 8.26 -23.54 4.61
N ALA A 176 7.30 -23.34 3.71
CA ALA A 176 7.18 -23.99 2.41
C ALA A 176 7.68 -23.06 1.30
N HIS A 177 8.98 -23.04 1.07
CA HIS A 177 9.60 -22.19 0.05
C HIS A 177 9.46 -22.82 -1.33
N VAL A 178 8.56 -22.30 -2.15
CA VAL A 178 8.41 -22.69 -3.55
C VAL A 178 9.57 -22.14 -4.36
N LEU A 179 10.24 -23.01 -5.12
CA LEU A 179 11.47 -22.72 -5.85
C LEU A 179 11.28 -22.72 -7.36
N GLU A 180 10.38 -23.59 -7.88
CA GLU A 180 10.20 -23.80 -9.31
C GLU A 180 8.73 -24.10 -9.62
N LEU A 181 8.30 -23.66 -10.80
CA LEU A 181 7.07 -24.12 -11.45
C LEU A 181 7.40 -25.36 -12.28
N THR A 182 6.56 -26.39 -12.22
CA THR A 182 6.73 -27.58 -13.06
C THR A 182 5.76 -27.58 -14.23
N GLN A 183 6.24 -28.01 -15.39
CA GLN A 183 5.44 -28.07 -16.62
C GLN A 183 5.36 -29.52 -17.14
N GLY A 184 4.23 -29.86 -17.75
CA GLY A 184 4.08 -31.08 -18.53
C GLY A 184 4.63 -30.93 -19.95
N GLU A 185 4.55 -31.98 -20.76
CA GLU A 185 5.04 -31.99 -22.14
C GLU A 185 4.36 -30.93 -23.04
N SER A 186 3.11 -30.57 -22.76
CA SER A 186 2.37 -29.52 -23.46
C SER A 186 2.81 -28.08 -23.08
N GLY A 187 3.69 -27.92 -22.10
CA GLY A 187 4.03 -26.61 -21.52
C GLY A 187 3.04 -26.12 -20.46
N ARG A 188 1.96 -26.85 -20.16
CA ARG A 188 1.01 -26.54 -19.10
C ARG A 188 1.70 -26.62 -17.75
N VAL A 189 1.50 -25.62 -16.89
CA VAL A 189 1.94 -25.68 -15.48
C VAL A 189 1.09 -26.71 -14.75
N ASN A 190 1.75 -27.68 -14.12
CA ASN A 190 1.13 -28.84 -13.48
C ASN A 190 1.59 -29.06 -12.03
N GLY A 191 2.26 -28.08 -11.43
CA GLY A 191 2.70 -28.16 -10.04
C GLY A 191 3.89 -27.26 -9.72
N VAL A 192 4.49 -27.53 -8.59
CA VAL A 192 5.63 -26.76 -8.04
C VAL A 192 6.64 -27.68 -7.36
N VAL A 193 7.91 -27.19 -7.28
CA VAL A 193 8.94 -27.74 -6.39
C VAL A 193 9.02 -26.89 -5.15
N VAL A 194 8.86 -27.50 -3.98
CA VAL A 194 8.85 -26.86 -2.67
C VAL A 194 9.99 -27.37 -1.82
N ARG A 195 10.70 -26.46 -1.16
CA ARG A 195 11.60 -26.78 -0.07
C ARG A 195 10.87 -26.60 1.25
N GLY A 196 10.61 -27.69 1.93
CA GLY A 196 10.06 -27.74 3.29
C GLY A 196 11.08 -28.24 4.29
N LYS A 197 10.61 -28.56 5.51
CA LYS A 197 11.45 -29.11 6.60
C LYS A 197 12.10 -30.44 6.23
N ASP A 198 11.41 -31.26 5.43
CA ASP A 198 11.85 -32.60 5.01
C ASP A 198 12.64 -32.59 3.68
N GLY A 199 13.07 -31.42 3.22
CA GLY A 199 13.82 -31.28 1.98
C GLY A 199 12.96 -30.84 0.79
N LEU A 200 13.40 -31.21 -0.43
CA LEU A 200 12.70 -30.87 -1.67
C LEU A 200 11.57 -31.86 -1.94
N GLN A 201 10.41 -31.32 -2.27
CA GLN A 201 9.22 -32.08 -2.64
C GLN A 201 8.59 -31.51 -3.91
N ARG A 202 8.06 -32.37 -4.77
CA ARG A 202 7.24 -31.96 -5.89
C ARG A 202 5.77 -32.11 -5.50
N LEU A 203 5.01 -31.03 -5.63
CA LEU A 203 3.56 -31.03 -5.43
C LEU A 203 2.89 -30.88 -6.79
N GLU A 204 2.01 -31.82 -7.13
CA GLU A 204 1.25 -31.80 -8.38
C GLU A 204 -0.11 -31.13 -8.17
N GLY A 205 -0.51 -30.28 -9.12
CA GLY A 205 -1.79 -29.58 -9.13
C GLY A 205 -2.28 -29.29 -10.54
N LYS A 206 -3.59 -29.18 -10.71
CA LYS A 206 -4.20 -28.82 -12.00
C LYS A 206 -3.93 -27.38 -12.37
N ALA A 207 -3.87 -26.49 -11.36
CA ALA A 207 -3.57 -25.09 -11.51
C ALA A 207 -2.69 -24.56 -10.36
N VAL A 208 -1.88 -23.54 -10.65
CA VAL A 208 -1.05 -22.81 -9.69
C VAL A 208 -1.42 -21.33 -9.73
N VAL A 209 -1.68 -20.74 -8.56
CA VAL A 209 -1.90 -19.30 -8.39
C VAL A 209 -0.69 -18.70 -7.67
N LEU A 210 0.05 -17.82 -8.33
CA LEU A 210 1.14 -17.05 -7.73
C LEU A 210 0.58 -15.79 -7.08
N ALA A 211 0.70 -15.67 -5.77
CA ALA A 211 0.25 -14.54 -4.97
C ALA A 211 1.21 -14.24 -3.80
N CYS A 212 2.52 -14.32 -4.10
CA CYS A 212 3.61 -14.30 -3.12
C CYS A 212 4.39 -12.97 -3.08
N GLY A 213 3.78 -11.87 -3.51
CA GLY A 213 4.34 -10.52 -3.40
C GLY A 213 5.38 -10.17 -4.44
N GLY A 214 6.05 -9.05 -4.24
CA GLY A 214 7.06 -8.51 -5.14
C GLY A 214 8.50 -8.84 -4.70
N PHE A 215 9.40 -7.84 -4.92
CA PHE A 215 10.83 -8.01 -4.65
C PHE A 215 11.40 -6.94 -3.71
N GLU A 216 10.56 -6.30 -2.90
CA GLU A 216 10.95 -5.20 -2.03
C GLU A 216 11.97 -5.56 -0.96
N THR A 217 12.13 -6.85 -0.62
CA THR A 217 13.15 -7.32 0.32
C THR A 217 14.45 -7.76 -0.34
N ASN A 218 14.51 -7.73 -1.69
CA ASN A 218 15.70 -8.13 -2.45
C ASN A 218 16.55 -6.90 -2.80
N PRO A 219 17.66 -6.61 -2.08
CA PRO A 219 18.44 -5.40 -2.33
C PRO A 219 19.09 -5.38 -3.72
N ALA A 220 19.46 -6.55 -4.27
CA ALA A 220 20.02 -6.64 -5.61
C ALA A 220 18.98 -6.26 -6.69
N TRP A 221 17.75 -6.75 -6.58
CA TRP A 221 16.69 -6.39 -7.52
C TRP A 221 16.21 -4.94 -7.33
N ARG A 222 16.15 -4.45 -6.10
CA ARG A 222 15.86 -3.03 -5.85
C ARG A 222 16.90 -2.14 -6.53
N THR A 223 18.19 -2.43 -6.33
CA THR A 223 19.28 -1.68 -6.98
C THR A 223 19.19 -1.75 -8.50
N HIS A 224 18.91 -2.94 -9.04
CA HIS A 224 18.84 -3.17 -10.48
C HIS A 224 17.65 -2.45 -11.15
N TYR A 225 16.46 -2.57 -10.57
CA TYR A 225 15.24 -2.06 -11.19
C TYR A 225 14.84 -0.65 -10.74
N LEU A 226 15.04 -0.31 -9.46
CA LEU A 226 14.58 0.95 -8.89
C LEU A 226 15.66 2.03 -8.84
N GLY A 227 16.94 1.63 -8.78
CA GLY A 227 18.08 2.54 -8.69
C GLY A 227 18.99 2.27 -7.49
N GLN A 228 20.20 2.86 -7.51
CA GLN A 228 21.24 2.60 -6.50
C GLN A 228 20.81 2.96 -5.08
N GLU A 229 20.07 4.05 -4.91
CA GLU A 229 19.56 4.53 -3.62
C GLU A 229 18.64 3.52 -2.93
N TRP A 230 18.03 2.62 -3.69
CA TRP A 230 17.10 1.62 -3.16
C TRP A 230 17.77 0.40 -2.54
N GLY A 231 19.06 0.19 -2.81
CA GLY A 231 19.82 -0.92 -2.22
C GLY A 231 19.77 -0.94 -0.68
N HIS A 232 19.75 0.25 -0.08
CA HIS A 232 19.72 0.46 1.38
C HIS A 232 18.38 0.93 1.92
N ALA A 233 17.32 0.95 1.09
CA ALA A 233 16.01 1.36 1.54
C ALA A 233 15.45 0.41 2.61
N LYS A 234 14.82 0.98 3.63
CA LYS A 234 14.11 0.21 4.66
C LYS A 234 12.84 -0.40 4.07
N VAL A 235 12.46 -1.58 4.52
CA VAL A 235 11.24 -2.27 4.10
C VAL A 235 10.16 -2.06 5.15
N ARG A 236 9.09 -1.36 4.78
CA ARG A 236 7.90 -1.24 5.61
C ARG A 236 6.97 -2.44 5.34
N GLY A 237 7.35 -3.59 5.81
CA GLY A 237 6.64 -4.84 5.50
C GLY A 237 7.40 -6.09 5.93
N SER A 238 6.91 -7.21 5.41
CA SER A 238 7.51 -8.53 5.60
C SER A 238 8.91 -8.60 5.01
N ASN A 239 9.78 -9.41 5.59
CA ASN A 239 11.11 -9.71 5.07
C ASN A 239 11.16 -10.92 4.12
N PHE A 240 9.99 -11.43 3.67
CA PHE A 240 9.90 -12.64 2.85
C PHE A 240 9.64 -12.37 1.35
N ASN A 241 9.31 -11.16 0.94
CA ASN A 241 8.98 -10.81 -0.45
C ASN A 241 10.26 -10.56 -1.27
N TYR A 242 10.89 -11.64 -1.71
CA TYR A 242 12.24 -11.61 -2.34
C TYR A 242 12.22 -11.67 -3.87
N GLY A 243 11.03 -11.78 -4.49
CA GLY A 243 10.86 -11.90 -5.95
C GLY A 243 10.81 -13.35 -6.45
N ASP A 244 10.71 -14.33 -5.55
CA ASP A 244 10.74 -15.75 -5.92
C ASP A 244 9.69 -16.12 -6.96
N GLY A 245 8.44 -15.68 -6.76
CA GLY A 245 7.34 -15.97 -7.70
C GLY A 245 7.50 -15.31 -9.05
N LEU A 246 7.97 -14.06 -9.07
CA LEU A 246 8.29 -13.35 -10.31
C LEU A 246 9.37 -14.10 -11.07
N LYS A 247 10.46 -14.47 -10.38
CA LYS A 247 11.56 -15.23 -10.99
C LYS A 247 11.06 -16.55 -11.60
N MET A 248 10.32 -17.34 -10.86
CA MET A 248 9.79 -18.65 -11.33
C MET A 248 8.93 -18.49 -12.58
N ALA A 249 8.08 -17.46 -12.63
CA ALA A 249 7.24 -17.21 -13.79
C ALA A 249 8.05 -16.74 -15.01
N LEU A 250 9.02 -15.86 -14.81
CA LEU A 250 9.91 -15.38 -15.88
C LEU A 250 10.77 -16.50 -16.43
N ASP A 251 11.26 -17.43 -15.60
CA ASP A 251 12.08 -18.58 -16.00
C ASP A 251 11.32 -19.51 -16.98
N ILE A 252 10.00 -19.57 -16.93
CA ILE A 252 9.15 -20.33 -17.88
C ILE A 252 8.55 -19.49 -19.00
N GLY A 253 9.05 -18.25 -19.19
CA GLY A 253 8.69 -17.38 -20.31
C GLY A 253 7.45 -16.51 -20.09
N ALA A 254 7.02 -16.26 -18.83
CA ALA A 254 6.01 -15.26 -18.55
C ALA A 254 6.46 -13.85 -18.95
N MET A 255 5.51 -13.02 -19.39
CA MET A 255 5.79 -11.66 -19.83
C MET A 255 5.91 -10.71 -18.63
N PRO A 256 7.08 -10.07 -18.41
CA PRO A 256 7.19 -8.98 -17.46
C PRO A 256 6.33 -7.80 -17.93
N TRP A 257 5.59 -7.17 -17.01
CA TRP A 257 4.67 -6.10 -17.33
C TRP A 257 4.66 -5.00 -16.30
N GLY A 258 4.22 -3.80 -16.70
CA GLY A 258 4.09 -2.66 -15.80
C GLY A 258 5.39 -1.94 -15.49
N HIS A 259 5.39 -1.20 -14.39
CA HIS A 259 6.46 -0.27 -14.03
C HIS A 259 7.50 -0.92 -13.13
N TRP A 260 8.42 -1.67 -13.70
CA TRP A 260 9.51 -2.34 -12.96
C TRP A 260 10.48 -1.37 -12.26
N GLY A 261 10.60 -0.14 -12.77
CA GLY A 261 11.37 0.94 -12.15
C GLY A 261 10.60 1.72 -11.07
N GLY A 262 9.43 1.28 -10.67
CA GLY A 262 8.57 1.97 -9.70
C GLY A 262 8.13 1.11 -8.54
N CYS A 263 7.84 1.77 -7.44
CA CYS A 263 7.34 1.13 -6.23
C CYS A 263 6.52 2.10 -5.38
N HIS A 264 5.76 1.54 -4.46
CA HIS A 264 5.13 2.26 -3.36
C HIS A 264 6.14 2.38 -2.22
N ALA A 265 6.53 3.61 -1.90
CA ALA A 265 7.39 3.89 -0.76
C ALA A 265 6.89 5.12 0.01
N THR A 266 6.75 4.98 1.32
CA THR A 266 6.19 6.02 2.19
C THR A 266 7.25 6.72 3.00
N PRO A 267 7.01 7.98 3.43
CA PRO A 267 7.77 8.58 4.53
C PRO A 267 7.56 7.76 5.81
N ILE A 268 8.65 7.26 6.38
CA ILE A 268 8.67 6.56 7.67
C ILE A 268 9.68 7.19 8.61
N VAL A 269 9.53 7.01 9.91
CA VAL A 269 10.51 7.50 10.88
C VAL A 269 11.91 6.96 10.56
N ALA A 270 12.93 7.82 10.62
CA ALA A 270 14.28 7.46 10.18
C ALA A 270 14.92 6.34 11.01
N GLU A 271 14.54 6.21 12.29
CA GLU A 271 14.99 5.18 13.21
C GLU A 271 14.23 3.84 13.06
N ALA A 272 13.27 3.75 12.11
CA ALA A 272 12.55 2.49 11.88
C ALA A 272 13.55 1.34 11.60
N PRO A 273 13.25 0.12 12.02
CA PRO A 273 14.05 -1.07 11.66
C PRO A 273 14.14 -1.27 10.14
N ASP A 274 15.14 -2.04 9.69
CA ASP A 274 15.34 -2.31 8.26
C ASP A 274 14.19 -3.10 7.63
N TYR A 275 13.48 -3.90 8.43
CA TYR A 275 12.26 -4.62 8.06
C TYR A 275 11.15 -4.35 9.04
N GLY A 276 9.92 -4.59 8.61
CA GLY A 276 8.73 -4.39 9.46
C GLY A 276 8.78 -5.23 10.73
N VAL A 277 8.43 -4.60 11.84
CA VAL A 277 8.26 -5.26 13.14
C VAL A 277 6.80 -5.52 13.38
N ARG A 278 6.44 -6.77 13.67
CA ARG A 278 5.03 -7.24 13.69
C ARG A 278 4.12 -6.47 14.65
N ASN A 279 4.61 -6.01 15.78
CA ASN A 279 3.83 -5.22 16.74
C ASN A 279 3.77 -3.71 16.39
N LEU A 280 4.66 -3.21 15.54
CA LEU A 280 4.61 -1.83 15.05
C LEU A 280 3.74 -1.69 13.81
N THR A 281 3.69 -2.73 12.96
CA THR A 281 2.94 -2.73 11.70
C THR A 281 3.24 -1.50 10.84
N ASP A 282 2.24 -0.68 10.48
CA ASP A 282 2.39 0.55 9.70
C ASP A 282 2.61 1.81 10.56
N LYS A 283 2.80 1.65 11.89
CA LYS A 283 2.96 2.77 12.84
C LYS A 283 4.26 3.55 12.67
N THR A 284 5.17 3.08 11.83
CA THR A 284 6.37 3.83 11.44
C THR A 284 6.09 4.95 10.44
N ASN A 285 4.93 5.00 9.80
CA ASN A 285 4.54 6.05 8.85
C ASN A 285 4.53 7.45 9.44
N ARG A 286 4.87 8.46 8.60
CA ARG A 286 4.86 9.89 8.93
C ARG A 286 4.22 10.67 7.78
N LEU A 287 2.86 10.64 7.71
CA LEU A 287 2.12 11.09 6.54
C LEU A 287 1.43 12.45 6.70
N SER A 288 1.59 13.14 7.84
CA SER A 288 1.00 14.46 8.05
C SER A 288 1.84 15.61 7.45
N TYR A 289 2.83 15.31 6.60
CA TYR A 289 3.70 16.30 5.96
C TYR A 289 2.98 17.43 5.21
N PRO A 290 1.73 17.28 4.69
CA PRO A 290 1.03 18.41 4.07
C PRO A 290 0.84 19.59 5.02
N TYR A 291 0.76 19.34 6.33
CA TYR A 291 0.56 20.40 7.32
C TYR A 291 1.86 21.01 7.86
N GLY A 292 3.01 20.52 7.43
CA GLY A 292 4.33 20.99 7.86
C GLY A 292 5.22 21.42 6.70
N VAL A 293 6.51 21.53 6.99
CA VAL A 293 7.58 21.84 6.03
C VAL A 293 8.62 20.72 6.09
N MET A 294 9.14 20.29 4.93
CA MET A 294 10.19 19.30 4.86
C MET A 294 11.53 19.90 4.43
N LEU A 295 12.56 19.74 5.26
CA LEU A 295 13.94 20.12 4.95
C LEU A 295 14.81 18.90 4.76
N ASN A 296 15.68 18.89 3.74
CA ASN A 296 16.74 17.91 3.61
C ASN A 296 17.94 18.25 4.51
N VAL A 297 18.96 17.41 4.55
CA VAL A 297 20.16 17.64 5.39
C VAL A 297 21.00 18.86 4.96
N GLU A 298 20.78 19.40 3.76
CA GLU A 298 21.36 20.69 3.32
C GLU A 298 20.56 21.90 3.81
N GLY A 299 19.51 21.69 4.61
CA GLY A 299 18.66 22.75 5.13
C GLY A 299 17.70 23.35 4.10
N LYS A 300 17.44 22.67 2.99
CA LYS A 300 16.61 23.17 1.87
C LYS A 300 15.28 22.45 1.78
N ARG A 301 14.21 23.18 1.42
CA ARG A 301 12.99 22.58 0.86
C ARG A 301 13.29 22.08 -0.56
N TRP A 302 12.63 21.03 -0.95
CA TRP A 302 12.90 20.33 -2.21
C TRP A 302 11.63 19.82 -2.90
N ILE A 303 10.47 19.99 -2.28
CA ILE A 303 9.19 19.47 -2.76
C ILE A 303 8.04 20.39 -2.36
N ASP A 304 6.93 20.33 -3.07
CA ASP A 304 5.65 20.87 -2.65
C ASP A 304 4.94 19.86 -1.73
N GLU A 305 4.96 20.10 -0.43
CA GLU A 305 4.33 19.25 0.56
C GLU A 305 2.80 19.28 0.47
N GLY A 306 2.25 20.34 -0.11
CA GLY A 306 0.83 20.62 -0.22
C GLY A 306 0.21 20.39 -1.60
N VAL A 307 0.85 19.64 -2.50
CA VAL A 307 0.36 19.45 -3.88
C VAL A 307 -0.98 18.74 -3.95
N ASP A 308 -1.25 17.82 -3.02
CA ASP A 308 -2.50 17.04 -2.93
C ASP A 308 -2.62 16.43 -1.53
N PHE A 309 -3.77 15.82 -1.22
CA PHE A 309 -3.93 14.99 -0.02
C PHE A 309 -2.88 13.88 0.03
N ASN A 310 -2.42 13.57 1.24
CA ASN A 310 -1.45 12.50 1.47
C ASN A 310 -1.88 11.15 0.87
N ALA A 311 -3.18 10.84 0.85
CA ALA A 311 -3.74 9.62 0.25
C ALA A 311 -3.39 9.44 -1.26
N PHE A 312 -3.02 10.52 -1.95
CA PHE A 312 -2.64 10.54 -3.36
C PHE A 312 -1.16 10.87 -3.61
N THR A 313 -0.38 11.15 -2.55
CA THR A 313 1.04 11.55 -2.70
C THR A 313 2.00 10.65 -1.94
N TYR A 314 1.57 10.07 -0.84
CA TYR A 314 2.44 9.37 0.12
C TYR A 314 3.25 8.22 -0.49
N ALA A 315 2.66 7.52 -1.46
CA ALA A 315 3.27 6.33 -2.06
C ALA A 315 4.53 6.64 -2.89
N LYS A 316 4.66 7.88 -3.39
CA LYS A 316 5.84 8.35 -4.13
C LYS A 316 6.84 9.12 -3.25
N TYR A 317 6.38 9.70 -2.13
CA TYR A 317 7.21 10.60 -1.36
C TYR A 317 8.37 9.90 -0.65
N GLY A 318 8.20 8.65 -0.23
CA GLY A 318 9.31 7.87 0.32
C GLY A 318 10.47 7.71 -0.67
N GLY A 319 10.16 7.41 -1.94
CA GLY A 319 11.17 7.32 -3.00
C GLY A 319 11.84 8.66 -3.31
N LEU A 320 11.09 9.77 -3.24
CA LEU A 320 11.64 11.11 -3.43
C LEU A 320 12.55 11.50 -2.25
N ILE A 321 12.26 11.05 -1.02
CA ILE A 321 13.12 11.25 0.16
C ILE A 321 14.44 10.49 -0.02
N LEU A 322 14.41 9.24 -0.50
CA LEU A 322 15.64 8.47 -0.73
C LEU A 322 16.59 9.12 -1.73
N LYS A 323 16.09 9.95 -2.64
CA LYS A 323 16.89 10.74 -3.59
C LYS A 323 17.50 11.99 -2.96
N GLN A 324 17.09 12.38 -1.74
CA GLN A 324 17.72 13.50 -1.03
C GLN A 324 19.06 13.07 -0.42
N PRO A 325 20.00 13.98 -0.19
CA PRO A 325 21.27 13.67 0.43
C PRO A 325 21.08 12.87 1.73
N LYS A 326 21.80 11.75 1.86
CA LYS A 326 21.69 10.75 2.94
C LYS A 326 20.36 10.01 3.04
N GLY A 327 19.38 10.25 2.13
CA GLY A 327 18.06 9.65 2.18
C GLY A 327 17.23 10.00 3.42
N VAL A 328 17.51 11.15 4.06
CA VAL A 328 16.84 11.61 5.28
C VAL A 328 16.38 13.05 5.10
N VAL A 329 15.17 13.34 5.57
CA VAL A 329 14.61 14.69 5.64
C VAL A 329 13.94 14.92 7.00
N TYR A 330 13.66 16.17 7.33
CA TYR A 330 13.08 16.61 8.58
C TYR A 330 11.71 17.22 8.34
N GLN A 331 10.66 16.61 8.92
CA GLN A 331 9.29 17.14 8.90
C GLN A 331 9.11 18.06 10.12
N ILE A 332 8.90 19.36 9.86
CA ILE A 332 8.79 20.40 10.88
C ILE A 332 7.34 20.88 10.94
N PHE A 333 6.81 20.96 12.15
CA PHE A 333 5.46 21.44 12.47
C PHE A 333 5.49 22.44 13.59
N ASP A 334 4.50 23.32 13.65
CA ASP A 334 4.24 24.16 14.83
C ASP A 334 3.00 23.69 15.60
N SER A 335 2.72 24.30 16.75
CA SER A 335 1.66 23.85 17.65
C SER A 335 0.26 23.95 17.05
N LYS A 336 0.01 24.76 16.03
CA LYS A 336 -1.30 24.94 15.39
C LYS A 336 -1.84 23.66 14.76
N VAL A 337 -0.95 22.73 14.37
CA VAL A 337 -1.33 21.51 13.66
C VAL A 337 -1.04 20.22 14.43
N VAL A 338 -0.51 20.30 15.64
CA VAL A 338 -0.10 19.12 16.43
C VAL A 338 -1.26 18.16 16.67
N ASP A 339 -2.44 18.69 16.99
CA ASP A 339 -3.64 17.86 17.24
C ASP A 339 -4.21 17.24 15.95
N MET A 340 -3.70 17.64 14.78
CA MET A 340 -4.09 17.13 13.48
C MET A 340 -3.13 16.05 12.95
N LEU A 341 -1.98 15.86 13.61
CA LEU A 341 -1.02 14.84 13.22
C LEU A 341 -1.62 13.45 13.45
N GLU A 342 -1.39 12.54 12.51
CA GLU A 342 -1.82 11.15 12.65
C GLU A 342 -1.28 10.54 13.96
N PRO A 343 -2.07 9.67 14.63
CA PRO A 343 -1.63 9.02 15.88
C PRO A 343 -0.29 8.28 15.79
N ARG A 344 0.11 7.90 14.59
CA ARG A 344 1.41 7.26 14.30
C ARG A 344 2.62 8.10 14.72
N TYR A 345 2.51 9.44 14.73
CA TYR A 345 3.57 10.33 15.22
C TYR A 345 3.90 10.12 16.70
N GLN A 346 2.95 9.62 17.49
CA GLN A 346 3.15 9.32 18.90
C GLN A 346 4.01 8.07 19.17
N THR A 347 4.42 7.33 18.14
CA THR A 347 5.26 6.12 18.28
C THR A 347 6.75 6.42 18.38
N SER A 348 7.16 7.68 18.25
CA SER A 348 8.54 8.15 18.49
C SER A 348 8.52 9.57 19.02
N GLU A 349 9.51 9.92 19.83
CA GLU A 349 9.66 11.27 20.37
C GLU A 349 10.10 12.26 19.30
N PRO A 350 9.50 13.46 19.19
CA PRO A 350 9.96 14.51 18.33
C PRO A 350 11.17 15.25 18.91
N PHE A 351 11.98 15.84 18.04
CA PHE A 351 12.76 17.00 18.44
C PHE A 351 11.80 18.15 18.77
N ARG A 352 12.04 18.89 19.83
CA ARG A 352 11.13 19.93 20.30
C ARG A 352 11.89 21.17 20.78
N SER A 353 11.33 22.35 20.46
CA SER A 353 11.86 23.63 20.94
C SER A 353 10.79 24.74 20.88
N ASP A 354 10.94 25.76 21.71
CA ASP A 354 10.10 26.96 21.68
C ASP A 354 10.58 28.00 20.65
N THR A 355 11.73 27.75 19.99
CA THR A 355 12.23 28.59 18.89
C THR A 355 12.69 27.72 17.73
N LEU A 356 12.62 28.26 16.49
CA LEU A 356 13.12 27.58 15.29
C LEU A 356 14.63 27.37 15.36
N GLU A 357 15.39 28.33 15.90
CA GLU A 357 16.83 28.24 16.10
C GLU A 357 17.17 27.09 17.08
N GLY A 358 16.43 27.01 18.19
CA GLY A 358 16.59 25.94 19.18
C GLY A 358 16.24 24.58 18.63
N LEU A 359 15.25 24.48 17.74
CA LEU A 359 14.90 23.25 17.03
C LEU A 359 16.02 22.86 16.05
N VAL A 360 16.41 23.75 15.16
CA VAL A 360 17.42 23.51 14.12
C VAL A 360 18.77 23.06 14.72
N LYS A 361 19.15 23.59 15.90
CA LYS A 361 20.38 23.16 16.62
C LYS A 361 20.38 21.70 17.02
N GLN A 362 19.23 21.07 17.17
CA GLN A 362 19.11 19.65 17.53
C GLN A 362 19.22 18.73 16.31
N LEU A 363 19.11 19.27 15.09
CA LEU A 363 19.03 18.51 13.85
C LEU A 363 20.41 18.34 13.19
N GLN A 364 20.61 17.21 12.49
CA GLN A 364 21.83 16.95 11.74
C GLN A 364 21.73 17.46 10.30
N LEU A 365 21.68 18.80 10.15
CA LEU A 365 21.56 19.49 8.87
C LEU A 365 22.38 20.79 8.84
N ASP A 366 22.46 21.45 7.68
CA ASP A 366 23.04 22.79 7.57
C ASP A 366 22.14 23.80 8.29
N GLN A 367 22.54 24.18 9.52
CA GLN A 367 21.73 25.03 10.41
C GLN A 367 21.51 26.42 9.85
N LYS A 368 22.55 27.03 9.25
CA LYS A 368 22.48 28.37 8.68
C LYS A 368 21.52 28.39 7.49
N GLN A 369 21.64 27.42 6.60
CA GLN A 369 20.75 27.35 5.45
C GLN A 369 19.31 26.99 5.89
N ALA A 370 19.13 26.11 6.87
CA ALA A 370 17.82 25.74 7.37
C ALA A 370 17.05 26.93 7.95
N LEU A 371 17.72 27.77 8.77
CA LEU A 371 17.09 28.99 9.32
C LEU A 371 16.68 29.94 8.20
N ARG A 372 17.55 30.20 7.23
CA ARG A 372 17.20 31.04 6.07
C ARG A 372 16.01 30.46 5.32
N THR A 373 15.99 29.15 5.06
CA THR A 373 14.88 28.51 4.34
C THR A 373 13.55 28.63 5.09
N LEU A 374 13.56 28.54 6.43
CA LEU A 374 12.37 28.70 7.26
C LEU A 374 11.91 30.18 7.33
N GLU A 375 12.83 31.15 7.35
CA GLU A 375 12.54 32.58 7.24
C GLU A 375 11.88 32.89 5.89
N ASP A 376 12.51 32.48 4.76
CA ASP A 376 12.00 32.68 3.40
C ASP A 376 10.59 32.02 3.25
N TYR A 377 10.41 30.84 3.83
CA TYR A 377 9.11 30.17 3.83
C TYR A 377 8.05 30.98 4.60
N ASN A 378 8.38 31.48 5.80
CA ASN A 378 7.45 32.25 6.61
C ASN A 378 7.08 33.59 5.96
N GLU A 379 8.01 34.23 5.22
CA GLU A 379 7.71 35.42 4.44
C GLU A 379 6.75 35.14 3.28
N ALA A 380 6.95 34.03 2.58
CA ALA A 380 6.17 33.65 1.42
C ALA A 380 4.79 33.06 1.77
N ALA A 381 4.66 32.41 2.93
CA ALA A 381 3.47 31.64 3.33
C ALA A 381 2.27 32.51 3.74
N GLY A 382 1.08 31.90 3.76
CA GLY A 382 -0.15 32.53 4.24
C GLY A 382 -0.87 33.36 3.17
N ARG A 383 -0.64 33.06 1.89
CA ARG A 383 -1.32 33.73 0.76
C ARG A 383 -2.52 32.89 0.30
N GLY A 384 -3.57 33.56 -0.17
CA GLY A 384 -4.76 32.91 -0.72
C GLY A 384 -5.88 32.71 0.30
N GLY A 385 -6.44 31.49 0.36
CA GLY A 385 -7.60 31.18 1.18
C GLY A 385 -7.33 30.97 2.67
N PRO A 386 -8.36 30.78 3.48
CA PRO A 386 -8.19 30.37 4.86
C PRO A 386 -7.77 28.89 4.94
N PHE A 387 -7.03 28.54 6.00
CA PHE A 387 -6.64 27.15 6.25
C PHE A 387 -7.87 26.23 6.38
N ASN A 388 -7.90 25.18 5.57
CA ASN A 388 -8.94 24.16 5.58
C ASN A 388 -8.33 22.77 5.36
N PRO A 389 -8.14 21.95 6.40
CA PRO A 389 -7.51 20.64 6.27
C PRO A 389 -8.35 19.63 5.47
N ALA A 390 -9.66 19.88 5.33
CA ALA A 390 -10.59 18.98 4.64
C ALA A 390 -10.74 19.26 3.14
N GLY A 391 -10.02 20.23 2.60
CA GLY A 391 -10.05 20.60 1.18
C GLY A 391 -8.70 21.09 0.69
N LEU A 392 -8.52 21.11 -0.62
CA LEU A 392 -7.41 21.83 -1.26
C LEU A 392 -7.71 23.32 -1.11
N ASP A 393 -7.15 23.94 -0.07
CA ASP A 393 -7.55 25.27 0.45
C ASP A 393 -6.95 26.44 -0.31
N ARG A 394 -5.96 26.16 -1.19
CA ARG A 394 -5.21 27.18 -1.93
C ARG A 394 -4.50 28.20 -1.02
N LEU A 395 -4.31 27.87 0.26
CA LEU A 395 -3.42 28.60 1.13
C LEU A 395 -1.98 28.26 0.73
N HIS A 396 -1.30 29.18 0.04
CA HIS A 396 -0.06 28.89 -0.69
C HIS A 396 1.09 29.81 -0.31
N THR A 397 2.28 29.49 -0.80
CA THR A 397 3.45 30.37 -0.78
C THR A 397 3.53 31.17 -2.07
N GLU A 398 3.91 32.45 -1.98
CA GLU A 398 4.15 33.34 -3.13
C GLU A 398 5.66 33.51 -3.35
N ASP A 399 6.07 33.48 -4.61
CA ASP A 399 7.49 33.73 -5.03
C ASP A 399 8.53 32.81 -4.36
N LEU A 400 8.11 31.60 -3.90
CA LEU A 400 8.99 30.59 -3.29
C LEU A 400 9.12 29.35 -4.19
N HIS A 401 10.34 28.84 -4.31
CA HIS A 401 10.61 27.61 -5.07
C HIS A 401 11.36 26.56 -4.24
N PRO A 402 10.87 25.31 -4.14
CA PRO A 402 9.59 24.84 -4.64
C PRO A 402 8.41 25.53 -3.92
N PRO A 403 7.25 25.70 -4.62
CA PRO A 403 6.07 26.26 -3.98
C PRO A 403 5.52 25.33 -2.92
N LYS A 404 4.61 25.81 -2.07
CA LYS A 404 3.66 24.99 -1.34
C LYS A 404 2.25 25.45 -1.73
N THR A 405 1.50 24.61 -2.42
CA THR A 405 0.27 25.02 -3.12
C THR A 405 -0.99 24.98 -2.27
N ASN A 406 -0.98 24.22 -1.17
CA ASN A 406 -2.05 24.17 -0.17
C ASN A 406 -1.47 24.08 1.23
N TRP A 407 -2.26 24.43 2.21
CA TRP A 407 -1.97 24.35 3.66
C TRP A 407 -0.67 25.05 4.07
N ALA A 408 -0.29 26.10 3.35
CA ALA A 408 0.94 26.86 3.60
C ALA A 408 0.76 27.85 4.75
N GLN A 409 0.55 27.35 5.98
CA GLN A 409 0.59 28.18 7.19
C GLN A 409 2.01 28.56 7.53
N LYS A 410 2.19 29.74 8.15
CA LYS A 410 3.48 30.12 8.73
C LYS A 410 3.85 29.20 9.89
N LEU A 411 5.12 28.96 10.08
CA LEU A 411 5.66 28.35 11.28
C LEU A 411 5.99 29.47 12.30
N ASP A 412 5.00 29.89 13.08
CA ASP A 412 5.08 31.07 13.95
C ASP A 412 4.51 30.86 15.37
N THR A 413 4.05 29.65 15.69
CA THR A 413 3.42 29.35 16.98
C THR A 413 4.15 28.19 17.69
N PRO A 414 4.95 28.48 18.73
CA PRO A 414 5.64 27.44 19.49
C PRO A 414 4.67 26.57 20.34
N PRO A 415 5.10 25.38 20.78
CA PRO A 415 6.37 24.74 20.47
C PRO A 415 6.43 24.20 19.04
N TYR A 416 7.65 24.18 18.49
CA TYR A 416 7.94 23.53 17.22
C TYR A 416 8.35 22.09 17.44
N LEU A 417 7.85 21.20 16.58
CA LEU A 417 8.10 19.77 16.62
C LEU A 417 8.73 19.31 15.31
N CYS A 418 9.64 18.34 15.39
CA CYS A 418 10.27 17.80 14.21
C CYS A 418 10.50 16.28 14.33
N TRP A 419 10.30 15.56 13.24
CA TRP A 419 10.68 14.16 13.09
C TRP A 419 11.63 13.99 11.92
N ALA A 420 12.71 13.23 12.13
CA ALA A 420 13.55 12.74 11.05
C ALA A 420 12.82 11.59 10.33
N VAL A 421 12.76 11.65 9.00
CA VAL A 421 12.07 10.64 8.19
C VAL A 421 12.93 10.18 7.02
N THR A 422 12.72 8.94 6.61
CA THR A 422 13.34 8.31 5.44
C THR A 422 12.28 7.65 4.56
N GLY A 423 12.66 7.08 3.42
CA GLY A 423 11.77 6.31 2.58
C GLY A 423 11.71 4.85 3.03
N GLY A 424 10.48 4.32 3.21
CA GLY A 424 10.22 2.90 3.46
C GLY A 424 9.47 2.27 2.30
N ILE A 425 10.10 1.30 1.62
CA ILE A 425 9.44 0.56 0.52
C ILE A 425 8.37 -0.39 1.07
N THR A 426 7.23 -0.43 0.39
CA THR A 426 6.08 -1.26 0.79
C THR A 426 5.80 -2.36 -0.21
N PHE A 427 5.71 -2.02 -1.50
CA PHE A 427 5.54 -2.99 -2.58
C PHE A 427 6.01 -2.44 -3.93
N THR A 428 6.33 -3.34 -4.86
CA THR A 428 6.84 -3.01 -6.20
C THR A 428 5.69 -2.94 -7.22
N PHE A 429 5.83 -2.13 -8.30
CA PHE A 429 4.80 -1.97 -9.33
C PHE A 429 5.03 -2.87 -10.54
N GLY A 430 6.24 -3.35 -10.74
CA GLY A 430 6.57 -4.33 -11.78
C GLY A 430 6.04 -5.71 -11.41
N GLY A 431 5.47 -6.41 -12.40
CA GLY A 431 4.89 -7.73 -12.20
C GLY A 431 4.76 -8.48 -13.53
N LEU A 432 3.76 -9.33 -13.60
CA LEU A 432 3.46 -10.16 -14.76
C LEU A 432 2.24 -9.63 -15.51
N LYS A 433 2.21 -9.80 -16.85
CA LYS A 433 1.01 -9.55 -17.62
C LYS A 433 -0.01 -10.65 -17.39
N ILE A 434 -1.26 -10.24 -17.17
CA ILE A 434 -2.41 -11.14 -17.04
C ILE A 434 -3.52 -10.77 -18.02
N ASN A 435 -4.45 -11.69 -18.26
CA ASN A 435 -5.75 -11.42 -18.88
C ASN A 435 -6.85 -11.18 -17.82
N GLN A 436 -8.09 -11.00 -18.26
CA GLN A 436 -9.24 -10.75 -17.38
C GLN A 436 -9.58 -11.94 -16.44
N ASP A 437 -9.16 -13.15 -16.80
CA ASP A 437 -9.27 -14.36 -15.95
C ASP A 437 -8.07 -14.53 -15.01
N THR A 438 -7.16 -13.55 -14.96
CA THR A 438 -5.91 -13.55 -14.21
C THR A 438 -4.89 -14.61 -14.62
N GLN A 439 -5.07 -15.24 -15.81
CA GLN A 439 -4.05 -16.14 -16.37
C GLN A 439 -2.81 -15.34 -16.74
N VAL A 440 -1.66 -15.88 -16.42
CA VAL A 440 -0.37 -15.28 -16.77
C VAL A 440 -0.14 -15.41 -18.28
N ILE A 441 0.26 -14.32 -18.92
CA ILE A 441 0.54 -14.25 -20.35
C ILE A 441 2.04 -14.45 -20.59
N SER A 442 2.39 -15.29 -21.55
CA SER A 442 3.77 -15.52 -21.97
C SER A 442 4.28 -14.38 -22.87
N SER A 443 5.61 -14.30 -23.04
CA SER A 443 6.26 -13.39 -23.99
C SER A 443 5.80 -13.60 -25.46
N GLY A 444 5.20 -14.75 -25.76
CA GLY A 444 4.53 -15.03 -27.03
C GLY A 444 3.07 -14.58 -27.11
N TRP A 445 2.58 -13.75 -26.16
CA TRP A 445 1.22 -13.23 -26.09
C TRP A 445 0.12 -14.30 -25.96
N LYS A 446 0.45 -15.47 -25.42
CA LYS A 446 -0.48 -16.55 -25.16
C LYS A 446 -0.59 -16.82 -23.66
N PRO A 447 -1.76 -17.20 -23.14
CA PRO A 447 -1.87 -17.66 -21.76
C PRO A 447 -0.95 -18.84 -21.49
N ILE A 448 -0.31 -18.87 -20.35
CA ILE A 448 0.39 -20.05 -19.83
C ILE A 448 -0.67 -20.88 -19.11
N GLU A 449 -1.03 -22.01 -19.72
CA GLU A 449 -2.07 -22.87 -19.19
C GLU A 449 -1.73 -23.36 -17.76
N GLY A 450 -2.72 -23.34 -16.89
CA GLY A 450 -2.58 -23.76 -15.50
C GLY A 450 -1.86 -22.75 -14.59
N LEU A 451 -1.48 -21.56 -15.09
CA LEU A 451 -0.80 -20.54 -14.30
C LEU A 451 -1.63 -19.25 -14.21
N TYR A 452 -1.87 -18.82 -12.96
CA TYR A 452 -2.58 -17.59 -12.60
C TYR A 452 -1.73 -16.74 -11.67
N CYS A 453 -1.98 -15.43 -11.61
CA CYS A 453 -1.37 -14.60 -10.59
C CYS A 453 -2.30 -13.51 -10.06
N ALA A 454 -2.03 -13.06 -8.83
CA ALA A 454 -2.83 -12.05 -8.15
C ALA A 454 -1.99 -11.19 -7.20
N GLY A 455 -2.56 -10.06 -6.79
CA GLY A 455 -1.93 -9.14 -5.85
C GLY A 455 -0.79 -8.37 -6.47
N GLU A 456 0.25 -8.14 -5.72
CA GLU A 456 1.43 -7.36 -6.12
C GLU A 456 2.15 -7.93 -7.35
N MET A 457 1.99 -9.21 -7.62
CA MET A 457 2.58 -9.85 -8.80
C MET A 457 1.94 -9.42 -10.12
N VAL A 458 0.79 -8.75 -10.09
CA VAL A 458 0.10 -8.23 -11.28
C VAL A 458 0.74 -6.90 -11.69
N GLY A 459 1.42 -6.89 -12.82
CA GLY A 459 1.99 -5.68 -13.40
C GLY A 459 0.97 -4.87 -14.21
N GLY A 460 1.22 -3.56 -14.32
CA GLY A 460 0.45 -2.66 -15.19
C GLY A 460 -0.66 -1.87 -14.51
N LEU A 461 -1.07 -2.22 -13.30
CA LEU A 461 -2.11 -1.49 -12.60
C LEU A 461 -1.59 -0.18 -11.98
N PHE A 462 -0.40 -0.19 -11.38
CA PHE A 462 0.22 0.98 -10.75
C PHE A 462 1.42 1.45 -11.54
N HIS A 463 1.59 2.78 -11.61
CA HIS A 463 2.67 3.42 -12.33
C HIS A 463 3.01 4.75 -11.66
N TYR A 464 4.30 5.01 -11.34
CA TYR A 464 4.81 6.19 -10.63
C TYR A 464 4.26 6.37 -9.21
N ASN A 465 2.99 6.14 -9.00
CA ASN A 465 2.28 6.41 -7.77
C ASN A 465 1.06 5.46 -7.64
N TYR A 466 0.31 5.63 -6.58
CA TYR A 466 -0.76 4.74 -6.17
C TYR A 466 -1.80 5.49 -5.33
N ALA A 467 -3.07 5.23 -5.54
CA ALA A 467 -4.15 5.74 -4.69
C ALA A 467 -4.32 4.84 -3.46
N LEU A 468 -4.29 5.43 -2.25
CA LEU A 468 -4.41 4.71 -0.99
C LEU A 468 -5.62 3.75 -0.98
N GLY A 469 -5.40 2.53 -0.52
CA GLY A 469 -6.42 1.48 -0.42
C GLY A 469 -6.61 0.62 -1.67
N THR A 470 -6.04 1.00 -2.82
CA THR A 470 -6.20 0.26 -4.09
C THR A 470 -5.40 -1.04 -4.12
N GLY A 471 -4.24 -1.11 -3.45
CA GLY A 471 -3.37 -2.31 -3.47
C GLY A 471 -3.99 -3.52 -2.78
N LEU A 472 -4.62 -3.33 -1.61
CA LEU A 472 -5.35 -4.42 -0.95
C LEU A 472 -6.60 -4.81 -1.74
N MET A 473 -7.32 -3.82 -2.30
CA MET A 473 -8.48 -4.09 -3.15
C MET A 473 -8.07 -4.89 -4.39
N SER A 474 -6.99 -4.54 -5.09
CA SER A 474 -6.51 -5.31 -6.24
C SER A 474 -6.12 -6.74 -5.85
N GLY A 475 -5.49 -6.92 -4.68
CA GLY A 475 -5.20 -8.24 -4.14
C GLY A 475 -6.44 -9.08 -3.91
N SER A 476 -7.50 -8.49 -3.34
CA SER A 476 -8.77 -9.18 -3.10
C SER A 476 -9.52 -9.49 -4.39
N VAL A 477 -9.63 -8.53 -5.31
CA VAL A 477 -10.33 -8.70 -6.59
C VAL A 477 -9.65 -9.74 -7.46
N PHE A 478 -8.36 -9.55 -7.76
CA PHE A 478 -7.64 -10.47 -8.63
C PHE A 478 -7.41 -11.83 -7.95
N GLY A 479 -7.25 -11.88 -6.62
CA GLY A 479 -7.22 -13.13 -5.88
C GLY A 479 -8.53 -13.92 -6.02
N ARG A 480 -9.68 -13.26 -5.83
CA ARG A 480 -11.01 -13.86 -6.01
C ARG A 480 -11.22 -14.39 -7.43
N ILE A 481 -10.82 -13.61 -8.44
CA ILE A 481 -10.90 -14.04 -9.85
C ILE A 481 -9.97 -15.22 -10.11
N ALA A 482 -8.71 -15.14 -9.67
CA ALA A 482 -7.71 -16.22 -9.84
C ALA A 482 -8.17 -17.53 -9.24
N GLY A 483 -8.70 -17.50 -8.02
CA GLY A 483 -9.22 -18.70 -7.36
C GLY A 483 -10.38 -19.35 -8.13
N ARG A 484 -11.36 -18.52 -8.56
CA ARG A 484 -12.48 -18.97 -9.39
C ARG A 484 -12.02 -19.56 -10.72
N SER A 485 -11.10 -18.90 -11.40
CA SER A 485 -10.58 -19.35 -12.71
C SER A 485 -9.76 -20.65 -12.56
N ALA A 486 -8.88 -20.71 -11.56
CA ALA A 486 -8.07 -21.89 -11.27
C ALA A 486 -8.90 -23.13 -10.90
N ALA A 487 -10.02 -22.94 -10.20
CA ALA A 487 -10.93 -24.07 -9.84
C ALA A 487 -11.62 -24.70 -11.04
N ARG A 488 -11.68 -23.99 -12.18
CA ARG A 488 -12.34 -24.43 -13.43
C ARG A 488 -11.36 -25.00 -14.46
N SER A 489 -10.05 -24.98 -14.16
CA SER A 489 -8.96 -25.44 -15.04
C SER A 489 -8.86 -26.98 -15.22
#